data_7799bd608821e257abd96dced9e11f54
#
_entry.id   7799bd608821e257abd96dced9e11f54
#
_cell.length_a   1.000
_cell.length_b   1.000
_cell.length_c   1.000
_cell.angle_alpha   90.00
_cell.angle_beta   90.00
_cell.angle_gamma   90.00
#
_symmetry.space_group_name_H-M   'P 1'
#
loop_
_entity.id
_entity.type
_entity.pdbx_description
1 polymer ?
#
loop_
_entity_poly.entity_id
_entity_poly.type
_entity_poly.pdbx_seq_one_letter_code
_entity_poly.pdbx_strand_id
1 'polypeptide(L)'
;MRNSSMKLIQFTILLTVLALFSAACGNSSQQGAHSVNTDSQAVEGGTEAGQHGRQHYPVTLQIYTDEGTEMKQTIEKEPQKVVVLGTAMAELMIQFGQKDKIAGLAYLDQSFSPYTEEIAELPLLTELWPSKEAVIALQPDLIYSMSSAFKEDRLGGISFWNERGIQVVPASNFNIGRSIANYFEDIRNFGKIFNVEEQTDSYLQQQQTRINEITQKAQDVKTRPKVLLLASAGRENYDYYPPSWCVIDEMVEGAGGEYMQLADGYIELQIEAIIAANPDKIILTHFQESDHESIKNKLLSNPRLKNMKAIQTGDVMVADYTNAIRGGLQLTELYEEVAQFVQPELFGGQ
;
A
#
# COMPACT_ATOMS: atom_id res chain seq x y z
N MET A 1 -12.79 -19.51 -49.34
CA MET A 1 -13.00 -20.96 -49.13
C MET A 1 -12.36 -21.36 -47.84
N ARG A 2 -13.03 -21.64 -46.87
CA ARG A 2 -13.81 -22.59 -46.09
C ARG A 2 -13.92 -22.03 -44.65
N ASN A 3 -15.01 -21.64 -44.30
CA ASN A 3 -16.02 -22.02 -43.30
C ASN A 3 -15.60 -23.06 -42.26
N SER A 4 -15.84 -22.75 -41.01
CA SER A 4 -16.48 -23.62 -40.00
C SER A 4 -16.07 -23.19 -38.60
N SER A 5 -16.80 -23.12 -37.55
CA SER A 5 -18.23 -23.21 -37.20
C SER A 5 -18.29 -22.85 -35.71
N MET A 6 -19.25 -22.06 -35.36
CA MET A 6 -19.73 -21.78 -34.01
C MET A 6 -20.11 -23.07 -33.28
N LYS A 7 -19.75 -23.24 -32.02
CA LYS A 7 -20.49 -24.13 -31.11
C LYS A 7 -20.88 -23.34 -29.83
N LEU A 8 -22.13 -23.00 -29.85
CA LEU A 8 -22.98 -22.56 -28.75
C LEU A 8 -23.22 -23.77 -27.83
N ILE A 9 -22.90 -23.66 -26.57
CA ILE A 9 -23.39 -24.62 -25.55
C ILE A 9 -24.19 -23.83 -24.52
N GLN A 10 -25.51 -23.97 -24.64
CA GLN A 10 -26.47 -23.62 -23.60
C GLN A 10 -26.36 -24.65 -22.47
N PHE A 11 -26.32 -24.21 -21.23
CA PHE A 11 -26.60 -25.06 -20.08
C PHE A 11 -27.76 -24.47 -19.28
N THR A 12 -28.75 -25.33 -19.16
CA THR A 12 -30.10 -25.15 -18.65
C THR A 12 -30.10 -25.09 -17.12
N ILE A 13 -30.90 -24.19 -16.59
CA ILE A 13 -31.27 -24.02 -15.19
C ILE A 13 -32.04 -25.26 -14.72
N LEU A 14 -31.73 -25.78 -13.52
CA LEU A 14 -32.63 -26.64 -12.76
C LEU A 14 -32.77 -26.09 -11.33
N LEU A 15 -33.96 -25.58 -11.09
CA LEU A 15 -34.47 -25.09 -9.82
C LEU A 15 -35.04 -26.29 -9.06
N THR A 16 -34.65 -26.55 -7.81
CA THR A 16 -35.44 -27.36 -6.88
C THR A 16 -35.52 -26.69 -5.51
N VAL A 17 -36.72 -26.26 -5.23
CA VAL A 17 -37.24 -25.83 -3.93
C VAL A 17 -37.64 -27.09 -3.15
N LEU A 18 -37.28 -27.21 -1.88
CA LEU A 18 -38.18 -27.85 -0.89
C LEU A 18 -37.91 -27.32 0.52
N ALA A 19 -39.02 -27.03 1.13
CA ALA A 19 -39.30 -26.33 2.36
C ALA A 19 -39.43 -27.24 3.58
N LEU A 20 -39.33 -26.61 4.75
CA LEU A 20 -40.04 -26.86 6.01
C LEU A 20 -39.77 -28.15 6.81
N PHE A 21 -39.38 -27.98 8.08
CA PHE A 21 -40.26 -28.29 9.22
C PHE A 21 -39.77 -27.67 10.53
N SER A 22 -40.76 -27.20 11.27
CA SER A 22 -40.78 -26.42 12.48
C SER A 22 -40.83 -27.28 13.75
N ALA A 23 -40.54 -26.60 14.88
CA ALA A 23 -41.11 -26.78 16.22
C ALA A 23 -40.57 -27.96 17.06
N ALA A 24 -40.34 -27.80 18.36
CA ALA A 24 -41.21 -27.32 19.40
C ALA A 24 -40.46 -27.11 20.75
N CYS A 25 -41.02 -26.28 21.55
CA CYS A 25 -40.79 -25.92 22.96
C CYS A 25 -40.64 -27.08 23.96
N GLY A 26 -39.98 -26.77 25.08
CA GLY A 26 -40.06 -27.55 26.32
C GLY A 26 -39.43 -26.85 27.49
N ASN A 27 -40.26 -26.15 28.26
CA ASN A 27 -40.01 -25.44 29.50
C ASN A 27 -40.15 -26.44 30.67
N SER A 28 -39.26 -26.37 31.68
CA SER A 28 -39.70 -26.44 33.10
C SER A 28 -38.55 -26.25 34.10
N SER A 29 -38.81 -25.35 34.98
CA SER A 29 -38.19 -25.02 36.26
C SER A 29 -38.31 -26.19 37.26
N GLN A 30 -37.29 -26.35 38.16
CA GLN A 30 -37.58 -26.48 39.60
C GLN A 30 -36.36 -26.24 40.49
N GLN A 31 -36.61 -25.52 41.55
CA GLN A 31 -35.77 -25.16 42.70
C GLN A 31 -35.46 -26.41 43.57
N GLY A 32 -34.36 -26.33 44.26
CA GLY A 32 -34.02 -27.17 45.38
C GLY A 32 -32.82 -26.65 46.16
N ALA A 33 -33.12 -25.94 47.24
CA ALA A 33 -32.12 -25.50 48.24
C ALA A 33 -31.84 -26.63 49.23
N HIS A 34 -30.57 -26.73 49.67
CA HIS A 34 -30.17 -27.08 51.06
C HIS A 34 -28.67 -26.85 51.24
N SER A 35 -28.32 -25.97 51.98
CA SER A 35 -27.67 -25.62 53.25
C SER A 35 -26.45 -26.48 53.65
N VAL A 36 -25.35 -25.69 53.85
CA VAL A 36 -24.36 -25.66 54.93
C VAL A 36 -23.62 -26.96 55.29
N ASN A 37 -22.29 -26.95 55.10
CA ASN A 37 -21.39 -27.17 56.24
C ASN A 37 -20.00 -26.53 55.99
N THR A 38 -19.55 -25.84 56.97
CA THR A 38 -18.27 -25.18 57.19
C THR A 38 -17.20 -26.25 57.50
N ASP A 39 -16.09 -26.22 56.79
CA ASP A 39 -14.82 -26.59 57.46
C ASP A 39 -13.64 -25.83 56.86
N SER A 40 -12.94 -25.12 57.74
CA SER A 40 -11.80 -24.26 57.44
C SER A 40 -10.54 -25.11 57.37
N GLN A 41 -9.87 -25.09 56.23
CA GLN A 41 -8.43 -25.35 56.20
C GLN A 41 -7.76 -24.34 55.26
N ALA A 42 -6.92 -23.50 55.90
CA ALA A 42 -6.02 -22.60 55.19
C ALA A 42 -4.95 -23.43 54.48
N VAL A 43 -4.85 -23.26 53.16
CA VAL A 43 -3.68 -23.66 52.40
C VAL A 43 -3.19 -22.38 51.73
N GLU A 44 -2.06 -21.90 52.18
CA GLU A 44 -1.22 -20.94 51.47
C GLU A 44 -0.84 -21.56 50.13
N GLY A 45 -1.45 -21.07 49.07
CA GLY A 45 -1.08 -21.41 47.70
C GLY A 45 -0.88 -20.09 46.95
N GLY A 46 0.37 -19.70 46.74
CA GLY A 46 0.76 -18.56 45.98
C GLY A 46 0.08 -18.58 44.62
N THR A 47 -0.69 -17.55 44.34
CA THR A 47 -1.23 -17.27 43.01
C THR A 47 -0.10 -16.68 42.19
N GLU A 48 0.70 -17.53 41.58
CA GLU A 48 1.38 -17.16 40.36
C GLU A 48 0.29 -16.98 39.27
N ALA A 49 -0.15 -15.73 39.08
CA ALA A 49 -0.85 -15.34 37.90
C ALA A 49 0.13 -15.48 36.74
N GLY A 50 0.22 -16.70 36.21
CA GLY A 50 0.89 -16.96 34.94
C GLY A 50 0.22 -16.14 33.86
N GLN A 51 0.83 -15.03 33.52
CA GLN A 51 0.68 -14.43 32.21
C GLN A 51 1.18 -15.47 31.21
N HIS A 52 0.29 -16.34 30.75
CA HIS A 52 0.51 -17.03 29.48
C HIS A 52 0.52 -15.97 28.40
N GLY A 53 1.65 -15.30 28.20
CA GLY A 53 1.92 -14.50 27.04
C GLY A 53 1.66 -15.41 25.82
N ARG A 54 0.64 -15.10 25.03
CA ARG A 54 0.40 -15.79 23.77
C ARG A 54 1.70 -15.69 22.98
N GLN A 55 2.30 -16.85 22.66
CA GLN A 55 3.48 -16.90 21.80
C GLN A 55 3.07 -16.29 20.45
N HIS A 56 3.68 -15.16 20.07
CA HIS A 56 3.35 -14.45 18.85
C HIS A 56 3.77 -15.22 17.60
N TYR A 57 4.97 -15.79 17.61
CA TYR A 57 5.51 -16.56 16.47
C TYR A 57 5.25 -18.05 16.62
N PRO A 58 5.11 -18.80 15.49
CA PRO A 58 5.25 -18.36 14.10
C PRO A 58 4.05 -17.55 13.58
N VAL A 59 4.30 -16.61 12.66
CA VAL A 59 3.29 -15.83 11.94
C VAL A 59 3.30 -16.22 10.47
N THR A 60 2.14 -16.56 9.92
CA THR A 60 2.00 -16.87 8.48
C THR A 60 1.27 -15.75 7.75
N LEU A 61 1.89 -15.24 6.70
CA LEU A 61 1.37 -14.19 5.83
C LEU A 61 1.04 -14.75 4.46
N GLN A 62 0.03 -14.17 3.81
CA GLN A 62 -0.17 -14.31 2.39
C GLN A 62 0.68 -13.28 1.67
N ILE A 63 1.53 -13.72 0.76
CA ILE A 63 2.39 -12.88 -0.06
C ILE A 63 2.17 -13.18 -1.54
N TYR A 64 2.71 -12.34 -2.42
CA TYR A 64 2.56 -12.49 -3.87
C TYR A 64 3.91 -12.39 -4.55
N THR A 65 4.14 -13.23 -5.58
CA THR A 65 5.30 -13.09 -6.48
C THR A 65 5.15 -11.85 -7.36
N ASP A 66 6.18 -11.49 -8.11
CA ASP A 66 6.09 -10.36 -9.05
C ASP A 66 5.05 -10.59 -10.17
N GLU A 67 4.75 -11.85 -10.50
CA GLU A 67 3.71 -12.25 -11.44
C GLU A 67 2.30 -12.30 -10.82
N GLY A 68 2.17 -11.93 -9.53
CA GLY A 68 0.90 -11.96 -8.80
C GLY A 68 0.47 -13.35 -8.31
N THR A 69 1.36 -14.34 -8.31
CA THR A 69 1.05 -15.67 -7.77
C THR A 69 1.06 -15.63 -6.25
N GLU A 70 -0.02 -16.11 -5.66
CA GLU A 70 -0.19 -16.20 -4.21
C GLU A 70 0.73 -17.27 -3.59
N MET A 71 1.36 -16.92 -2.48
CA MET A 71 2.20 -17.80 -1.67
C MET A 71 1.96 -17.56 -0.17
N LYS A 72 2.27 -18.57 0.65
CA LYS A 72 2.34 -18.41 2.11
C LYS A 72 3.79 -18.28 2.54
N GLN A 73 4.07 -17.25 3.33
CA GLN A 73 5.36 -17.03 3.97
C GLN A 73 5.17 -17.14 5.47
N THR A 74 5.94 -18.00 6.11
CA THR A 74 5.95 -18.14 7.57
C THR A 74 7.17 -17.46 8.14
N ILE A 75 6.96 -16.58 9.11
CA ILE A 75 7.98 -15.93 9.92
C ILE A 75 8.07 -16.71 11.24
N GLU A 76 9.13 -17.48 11.40
CA GLU A 76 9.28 -18.43 12.51
C GLU A 76 9.60 -17.73 13.86
N LYS A 77 10.26 -16.59 13.79
CA LYS A 77 10.68 -15.77 14.93
C LYS A 77 10.78 -14.31 14.52
N GLU A 78 10.83 -13.42 15.49
CA GLU A 78 11.04 -12.01 15.25
C GLU A 78 12.32 -11.75 14.43
N PRO A 79 12.22 -11.09 13.26
CA PRO A 79 13.39 -10.74 12.46
C PRO A 79 14.33 -9.82 13.25
N GLN A 80 15.63 -10.11 13.20
CA GLN A 80 16.66 -9.32 13.87
C GLN A 80 17.64 -8.69 12.89
N LYS A 81 17.69 -9.18 11.65
CA LYS A 81 18.65 -8.76 10.64
C LYS A 81 17.97 -8.65 9.28
N VAL A 82 17.51 -7.47 8.97
CA VAL A 82 16.63 -7.21 7.81
C VAL A 82 17.38 -6.50 6.71
N VAL A 83 17.31 -7.01 5.49
CA VAL A 83 17.66 -6.26 4.29
C VAL A 83 16.40 -5.61 3.75
N VAL A 84 16.44 -4.29 3.60
CA VAL A 84 15.31 -3.46 3.16
C VAL A 84 15.58 -2.90 1.78
N LEU A 85 14.63 -3.05 0.86
CA LEU A 85 14.70 -2.44 -0.46
C LEU A 85 13.49 -1.53 -0.69
N GLY A 86 13.75 -0.24 -0.78
CA GLY A 86 12.76 0.82 -0.93
C GLY A 86 12.74 1.76 0.27
N THR A 87 12.70 3.06 -0.03
CA THR A 87 12.68 4.11 0.99
C THR A 87 11.44 3.99 1.88
N ALA A 88 10.26 3.77 1.30
CA ALA A 88 9.01 3.63 2.05
C ALA A 88 9.04 2.46 3.05
N MET A 89 9.73 1.35 2.72
CA MET A 89 9.93 0.23 3.64
C MET A 89 10.87 0.58 4.79
N ALA A 90 11.94 1.35 4.51
CA ALA A 90 12.84 1.86 5.54
C ALA A 90 12.13 2.83 6.49
N GLU A 91 11.25 3.69 5.96
CA GLU A 91 10.42 4.58 6.76
C GLU A 91 9.52 3.82 7.73
N LEU A 92 8.88 2.72 7.30
CA LEU A 92 8.09 1.86 8.20
C LEU A 92 8.94 1.27 9.32
N MET A 93 10.17 0.80 9.00
CA MET A 93 11.11 0.31 10.01
C MET A 93 11.46 1.38 11.04
N ILE A 94 11.68 2.62 10.61
CA ILE A 94 12.00 3.75 11.49
C ILE A 94 10.77 4.15 12.32
N GLN A 95 9.63 4.39 11.67
CA GLN A 95 8.38 4.83 12.29
C GLN A 95 7.93 3.93 13.44
N PHE A 96 8.08 2.61 13.27
CA PHE A 96 7.62 1.62 14.24
C PHE A 96 8.77 1.04 15.08
N GLY A 97 9.91 1.76 15.20
CA GLY A 97 10.98 1.46 16.14
C GLY A 97 11.82 0.22 15.78
N GLN A 98 11.90 -0.14 14.51
CA GLN A 98 12.64 -1.30 14.01
C GLN A 98 13.95 -0.92 13.28
N LYS A 99 14.38 0.36 13.34
CA LYS A 99 15.56 0.91 12.64
C LYS A 99 16.81 0.06 12.88
N ASP A 100 17.07 -0.35 14.13
CA ASP A 100 18.27 -1.06 14.53
C ASP A 100 18.41 -2.47 13.93
N LYS A 101 17.31 -3.01 13.38
CA LYS A 101 17.29 -4.30 12.69
C LYS A 101 17.72 -4.22 11.23
N ILE A 102 17.85 -3.01 10.66
CA ILE A 102 18.24 -2.82 9.26
C ILE A 102 19.73 -3.14 9.11
N ALA A 103 20.02 -4.28 8.50
CA ALA A 103 21.38 -4.74 8.21
C ALA A 103 21.91 -4.22 6.87
N GLY A 104 21.02 -3.81 5.98
CA GLY A 104 21.36 -3.25 4.68
C GLY A 104 20.16 -2.59 4.03
N LEU A 105 20.36 -1.44 3.42
CA LEU A 105 19.39 -0.68 2.67
C LEU A 105 19.79 -0.61 1.20
N ALA A 106 18.83 -0.72 0.30
CA ALA A 106 19.04 -0.48 -1.13
C ALA A 106 17.78 0.06 -1.78
N TYR A 107 17.88 0.47 -3.04
CA TYR A 107 16.79 1.01 -3.85
C TYR A 107 16.12 2.23 -3.21
N LEU A 108 16.84 3.35 -3.25
CA LEU A 108 16.34 4.64 -2.77
C LEU A 108 15.46 5.26 -3.87
N ASP A 109 14.15 5.08 -3.76
CA ASP A 109 13.17 5.47 -4.79
C ASP A 109 12.37 6.73 -4.46
N GLN A 110 12.49 7.23 -3.24
CA GLN A 110 11.77 8.41 -2.76
C GLN A 110 12.68 9.62 -2.66
N SER A 111 12.17 10.77 -3.11
CA SER A 111 12.92 12.05 -3.07
C SER A 111 12.69 12.83 -1.80
N PHE A 112 11.57 12.55 -1.11
CA PHE A 112 11.17 13.20 0.13
C PHE A 112 10.90 12.16 1.20
N SER A 113 11.52 12.35 2.35
CA SER A 113 11.27 11.54 3.52
C SER A 113 11.38 12.42 4.77
N PRO A 114 10.44 12.30 5.72
CA PRO A 114 10.60 12.92 7.04
C PRO A 114 11.77 12.29 7.81
N TYR A 115 12.30 11.15 7.37
CA TYR A 115 13.41 10.40 7.96
C TYR A 115 14.70 10.48 7.14
N THR A 116 14.90 11.55 6.36
CA THR A 116 16.08 11.69 5.50
C THR A 116 17.39 11.56 6.27
N GLU A 117 17.47 12.16 7.48
CA GLU A 117 18.67 12.09 8.33
C GLU A 117 18.91 10.66 8.84
N GLU A 118 17.86 10.02 9.35
CA GLU A 118 17.93 8.63 9.86
C GLU A 118 18.23 7.61 8.77
N ILE A 119 17.72 7.82 7.56
CA ILE A 119 17.97 6.97 6.39
C ILE A 119 19.43 7.13 5.95
N ALA A 120 19.99 8.33 5.99
CA ALA A 120 21.39 8.59 5.64
C ALA A 120 22.40 7.89 6.57
N GLU A 121 21.99 7.54 7.79
CA GLU A 121 22.80 6.79 8.75
C GLU A 121 22.78 5.27 8.52
N LEU A 122 21.83 4.76 7.72
CA LEU A 122 21.66 3.33 7.50
C LEU A 122 22.76 2.74 6.61
N PRO A 123 23.09 1.45 6.77
CA PRO A 123 24.12 0.80 5.96
C PRO A 123 23.63 0.62 4.51
N LEU A 124 23.97 1.58 3.65
CA LEU A 124 23.60 1.56 2.24
C LEU A 124 24.44 0.53 1.47
N LEU A 125 23.79 -0.42 0.83
CA LEU A 125 24.41 -1.40 -0.05
C LEU A 125 24.65 -0.83 -1.46
N THR A 126 23.63 -0.17 -2.00
CA THR A 126 23.62 0.47 -3.31
C THR A 126 22.38 1.35 -3.43
N GLU A 127 22.44 2.37 -4.30
CA GLU A 127 21.31 3.25 -4.59
C GLU A 127 20.18 2.56 -5.40
N LEU A 128 20.53 1.50 -6.13
CA LEU A 128 19.56 0.72 -6.92
C LEU A 128 19.53 -0.74 -6.42
N TRP A 129 19.55 -1.70 -7.35
CA TRP A 129 19.40 -3.11 -7.02
C TRP A 129 20.72 -3.71 -6.51
N PRO A 130 20.73 -4.34 -5.30
CA PRO A 130 21.92 -5.05 -4.81
C PRO A 130 22.12 -6.38 -5.54
N SER A 131 23.34 -6.89 -5.52
CA SER A 131 23.61 -8.26 -5.98
C SER A 131 23.15 -9.30 -4.93
N LYS A 132 22.85 -10.53 -5.39
CA LYS A 132 22.52 -11.65 -4.50
C LYS A 132 23.64 -11.91 -3.49
N GLU A 133 24.90 -11.81 -3.94
CA GLU A 133 26.09 -12.04 -3.11
C GLU A 133 26.21 -10.99 -2.00
N ALA A 134 25.93 -9.72 -2.30
CA ALA A 134 25.97 -8.66 -1.31
C ALA A 134 24.92 -8.88 -0.21
N VAL A 135 23.71 -9.32 -0.58
CA VAL A 135 22.65 -9.64 0.38
C VAL A 135 23.00 -10.89 1.20
N ILE A 136 23.49 -11.97 0.57
CA ILE A 136 23.90 -13.20 1.25
C ILE A 136 25.03 -12.94 2.25
N ALA A 137 26.00 -12.07 1.91
CA ALA A 137 27.12 -11.73 2.79
C ALA A 137 26.67 -11.11 4.12
N LEU A 138 25.53 -10.44 4.15
CA LEU A 138 24.93 -9.91 5.37
C LEU A 138 24.30 -10.99 6.24
N GLN A 139 24.01 -12.19 5.72
CA GLN A 139 23.28 -13.24 6.42
C GLN A 139 21.98 -12.73 7.07
N PRO A 140 21.06 -12.12 6.32
CA PRO A 140 19.83 -11.61 6.89
C PRO A 140 18.90 -12.77 7.27
N ASP A 141 17.95 -12.53 8.16
CA ASP A 141 16.84 -13.43 8.44
C ASP A 141 15.56 -13.05 7.70
N LEU A 142 15.49 -11.79 7.20
CA LEU A 142 14.38 -11.30 6.40
C LEU A 142 14.87 -10.37 5.28
N ILE A 143 14.25 -10.49 4.10
CA ILE A 143 14.29 -9.46 3.04
C ILE A 143 12.89 -8.84 2.95
N TYR A 144 12.79 -7.55 3.27
CA TYR A 144 11.57 -6.76 3.17
C TYR A 144 11.68 -5.80 2.00
N SER A 145 10.83 -5.96 0.98
CA SER A 145 11.02 -5.29 -0.30
C SER A 145 9.72 -5.20 -1.10
N MET A 146 9.79 -4.54 -2.25
CA MET A 146 8.79 -4.67 -3.31
C MET A 146 8.96 -5.98 -4.08
N SER A 147 7.88 -6.50 -4.66
CA SER A 147 7.88 -7.77 -5.41
C SER A 147 8.87 -7.80 -6.57
N SER A 148 9.02 -6.68 -7.26
CA SER A 148 9.92 -6.57 -8.43
C SER A 148 11.40 -6.78 -8.10
N ALA A 149 11.79 -6.76 -6.81
CA ALA A 149 13.14 -7.15 -6.39
C ALA A 149 13.44 -8.63 -6.67
N PHE A 150 12.41 -9.47 -6.69
CA PHE A 150 12.55 -10.93 -6.81
C PHE A 150 12.43 -11.45 -8.24
N LYS A 151 12.65 -10.60 -9.24
CA LYS A 151 12.84 -10.99 -10.63
C LYS A 151 14.17 -11.72 -10.82
N GLU A 152 14.23 -12.60 -11.83
CA GLU A 152 15.43 -13.41 -12.10
C GLU A 152 16.67 -12.57 -12.42
N ASP A 153 16.48 -11.42 -13.07
CA ASP A 153 17.56 -10.47 -13.41
C ASP A 153 17.98 -9.56 -12.22
N ARG A 154 17.40 -9.77 -11.03
CA ARG A 154 17.69 -9.02 -9.79
C ARG A 154 18.09 -9.99 -8.66
N LEU A 155 17.29 -10.05 -7.61
CA LEU A 155 17.54 -10.95 -6.47
C LEU A 155 17.11 -12.40 -6.74
N GLY A 156 16.46 -12.68 -7.89
CA GLY A 156 15.91 -14.00 -8.20
C GLY A 156 14.68 -14.36 -7.38
N GLY A 157 14.07 -15.49 -7.70
CA GLY A 157 12.79 -15.90 -7.12
C GLY A 157 12.83 -16.09 -5.60
N ILE A 158 11.67 -15.94 -4.96
CA ILE A 158 11.47 -16.05 -3.50
C ILE A 158 11.98 -17.40 -2.96
N SER A 159 11.76 -18.49 -3.70
CA SER A 159 12.21 -19.84 -3.31
C SER A 159 13.72 -19.93 -3.10
N PHE A 160 14.50 -19.21 -3.91
CA PHE A 160 15.96 -19.15 -3.77
C PHE A 160 16.41 -18.72 -2.37
N TRP A 161 15.69 -17.75 -1.78
CA TRP A 161 15.98 -17.21 -0.45
C TRP A 161 15.45 -18.12 0.65
N ASN A 162 14.22 -18.61 0.52
CA ASN A 162 13.60 -19.51 1.50
C ASN A 162 14.39 -20.81 1.69
N GLU A 163 14.95 -21.39 0.61
CA GLU A 163 15.83 -22.56 0.67
C GLU A 163 17.12 -22.33 1.46
N ARG A 164 17.49 -21.07 1.67
CA ARG A 164 18.65 -20.63 2.46
C ARG A 164 18.29 -20.21 3.88
N GLY A 165 17.01 -20.39 4.29
CA GLY A 165 16.50 -19.98 5.59
C GLY A 165 16.30 -18.47 5.74
N ILE A 166 16.29 -17.73 4.62
CA ILE A 166 16.03 -16.28 4.59
C ILE A 166 14.57 -16.08 4.18
N GLN A 167 13.75 -15.54 5.08
CA GLN A 167 12.37 -15.21 4.77
C GLN A 167 12.30 -14.01 3.83
N VAL A 168 11.24 -13.96 3.03
CA VAL A 168 11.01 -12.88 2.07
C VAL A 168 9.59 -12.37 2.21
N VAL A 169 9.43 -11.06 2.37
CA VAL A 169 8.12 -10.41 2.38
C VAL A 169 8.11 -9.29 1.35
N PRO A 170 7.55 -9.55 0.16
CA PRO A 170 7.23 -8.49 -0.80
C PRO A 170 5.98 -7.73 -0.36
N ALA A 171 6.01 -6.41 -0.45
CA ALA A 171 4.84 -5.59 -0.23
C ALA A 171 3.78 -5.86 -1.31
N SER A 172 2.54 -6.10 -0.89
CA SER A 172 1.43 -6.52 -1.75
C SER A 172 1.00 -5.43 -2.72
N ASN A 173 1.08 -4.19 -2.28
CA ASN A 173 0.68 -3.01 -3.07
C ASN A 173 1.49 -2.80 -4.36
N PHE A 174 2.48 -3.64 -4.62
CA PHE A 174 3.29 -3.55 -5.83
C PHE A 174 2.88 -4.53 -6.93
N ASN A 175 2.07 -5.54 -6.64
CA ASN A 175 1.80 -6.63 -7.59
C ASN A 175 0.33 -7.06 -7.73
N ILE A 176 -0.53 -6.82 -6.73
CA ILE A 176 -1.96 -7.18 -6.80
C ILE A 176 -2.89 -5.99 -7.10
N GLY A 177 -2.33 -4.92 -7.59
CA GLY A 177 -3.00 -3.63 -7.77
C GLY A 177 -2.64 -2.66 -6.66
N ARG A 178 -2.43 -1.41 -7.04
CA ARG A 178 -2.07 -0.33 -6.11
C ARG A 178 -3.33 0.33 -5.61
N SER A 179 -3.54 0.27 -4.31
CA SER A 179 -4.68 0.86 -3.63
C SER A 179 -4.30 1.29 -2.21
N ILE A 180 -5.05 2.21 -1.64
CA ILE A 180 -4.90 2.60 -0.22
C ILE A 180 -5.13 1.38 0.68
N ALA A 181 -6.11 0.54 0.35
CA ALA A 181 -6.43 -0.67 1.11
C ALA A 181 -5.28 -1.68 1.12
N ASN A 182 -4.64 -1.92 -0.03
CA ASN A 182 -3.47 -2.81 -0.13
C ASN A 182 -2.26 -2.26 0.62
N TYR A 183 -2.02 -0.95 0.55
CA TYR A 183 -0.96 -0.31 1.33
C TYR A 183 -1.22 -0.44 2.85
N PHE A 184 -2.46 -0.29 3.29
CA PHE A 184 -2.81 -0.49 4.70
C PHE A 184 -2.65 -1.95 5.14
N GLU A 185 -2.90 -2.92 4.23
CA GLU A 185 -2.63 -4.34 4.53
C GLU A 185 -1.13 -4.61 4.66
N ASP A 186 -0.29 -3.97 3.85
CA ASP A 186 1.18 -4.06 4.00
C ASP A 186 1.65 -3.55 5.38
N ILE A 187 1.04 -2.47 5.89
CA ILE A 187 1.32 -1.96 7.25
C ILE A 187 0.83 -2.95 8.32
N ARG A 188 -0.37 -3.57 8.16
CA ARG A 188 -0.83 -4.62 9.10
C ARG A 188 0.11 -5.82 9.10
N ASN A 189 0.57 -6.24 7.93
CA ASN A 189 1.53 -7.33 7.79
C ASN A 189 2.87 -6.97 8.43
N PHE A 190 3.33 -5.73 8.29
CA PHE A 190 4.49 -5.21 9.04
C PHE A 190 4.28 -5.35 10.55
N GLY A 191 3.13 -4.96 11.08
CA GLY A 191 2.78 -5.12 12.49
C GLY A 191 2.94 -6.56 12.97
N LYS A 192 2.38 -7.52 12.23
CA LYS A 192 2.48 -8.96 12.50
C LYS A 192 3.92 -9.47 12.44
N ILE A 193 4.72 -9.05 11.45
CA ILE A 193 6.11 -9.47 11.27
C ILE A 193 6.98 -9.07 12.45
N PHE A 194 6.79 -7.86 12.99
CA PHE A 194 7.63 -7.26 14.02
C PHE A 194 6.98 -7.22 15.41
N ASN A 195 5.80 -7.85 15.56
CA ASN A 195 5.04 -7.88 16.82
C ASN A 195 4.74 -6.46 17.38
N VAL A 196 4.29 -5.56 16.46
CA VAL A 196 3.95 -4.17 16.76
C VAL A 196 2.52 -3.82 16.28
N GLU A 197 1.61 -4.80 16.27
CA GLU A 197 0.24 -4.66 15.77
C GLU A 197 -0.52 -3.52 16.45
N GLU A 198 -0.38 -3.35 17.77
CA GLU A 198 -1.06 -2.27 18.50
C GLU A 198 -0.67 -0.90 17.95
N GLN A 199 0.61 -0.70 17.61
CA GLN A 199 1.11 0.56 17.06
C GLN A 199 0.63 0.77 15.62
N THR A 200 0.71 -0.27 14.78
CA THR A 200 0.27 -0.19 13.39
C THR A 200 -1.24 -0.03 13.28
N ASP A 201 -2.04 -0.71 14.10
CA ASP A 201 -3.50 -0.58 14.12
C ASP A 201 -3.93 0.81 14.58
N SER A 202 -3.28 1.36 15.61
CA SER A 202 -3.53 2.74 16.06
C SER A 202 -3.22 3.75 14.97
N TYR A 203 -2.08 3.60 14.30
CA TYR A 203 -1.71 4.44 13.15
C TYR A 203 -2.75 4.34 12.04
N LEU A 204 -3.10 3.14 11.60
CA LEU A 204 -4.06 2.91 10.52
C LEU A 204 -5.45 3.46 10.84
N GLN A 205 -5.90 3.36 12.10
CA GLN A 205 -7.17 3.95 12.51
C GLN A 205 -7.17 5.47 12.36
N GLN A 206 -6.08 6.14 12.72
CA GLN A 206 -5.93 7.58 12.54
C GLN A 206 -5.95 7.97 11.06
N GLN A 207 -5.18 7.26 10.22
CA GLN A 207 -5.15 7.51 8.79
C GLN A 207 -6.54 7.31 8.15
N GLN A 208 -7.22 6.21 8.47
CA GLN A 208 -8.55 5.94 7.94
C GLN A 208 -9.58 6.99 8.35
N THR A 209 -9.48 7.52 9.56
CA THR A 209 -10.37 8.59 10.03
C THR A 209 -10.21 9.85 9.17
N ARG A 210 -8.97 10.30 8.93
CA ARG A 210 -8.66 11.46 8.07
C ARG A 210 -9.16 11.27 6.64
N ILE A 211 -8.93 10.08 6.07
CA ILE A 211 -9.41 9.74 4.70
C ILE A 211 -10.94 9.78 4.64
N ASN A 212 -11.62 9.23 5.65
CA ASN A 212 -13.09 9.24 5.72
C ASN A 212 -13.65 10.67 5.81
N GLU A 213 -13.00 11.56 6.55
CA GLU A 213 -13.37 12.97 6.65
C GLU A 213 -13.30 13.68 5.30
N ILE A 214 -12.23 13.42 4.52
CA ILE A 214 -12.07 13.97 3.17
C ILE A 214 -13.20 13.46 2.25
N THR A 215 -13.37 12.14 2.18
CA THR A 215 -14.35 11.51 1.28
C THR A 215 -15.79 11.90 1.63
N GLN A 216 -16.12 11.97 2.92
CA GLN A 216 -17.42 12.42 3.39
C GLN A 216 -17.68 13.88 3.01
N LYS A 217 -16.68 14.75 3.16
CA LYS A 217 -16.80 16.18 2.81
C LYS A 217 -16.99 16.37 1.30
N ALA A 218 -16.38 15.52 0.49
CA ALA A 218 -16.46 15.60 -0.97
C ALA A 218 -17.65 14.87 -1.61
N GLN A 219 -18.44 14.07 -0.83
CA GLN A 219 -19.47 13.17 -1.39
C GLN A 219 -20.57 13.88 -2.22
N ASP A 220 -20.90 15.14 -1.88
CA ASP A 220 -21.97 15.90 -2.52
C ASP A 220 -21.47 16.91 -3.57
N VAL A 221 -20.18 16.83 -3.94
CA VAL A 221 -19.58 17.70 -4.94
C VAL A 221 -20.24 17.46 -6.31
N LYS A 222 -20.75 18.55 -6.91
CA LYS A 222 -21.45 18.49 -8.20
C LYS A 222 -20.52 18.66 -9.40
N THR A 223 -19.47 19.45 -9.25
CA THR A 223 -18.51 19.73 -10.30
C THR A 223 -17.21 18.98 -10.00
N ARG A 224 -16.91 18.00 -10.82
CA ARG A 224 -15.72 17.17 -10.71
C ARG A 224 -14.69 17.58 -11.74
N PRO A 225 -13.60 18.27 -11.36
CA PRO A 225 -12.56 18.62 -12.32
C PRO A 225 -11.85 17.38 -12.83
N LYS A 226 -11.50 17.38 -14.12
CA LYS A 226 -10.71 16.33 -14.76
C LYS A 226 -9.25 16.49 -14.39
N VAL A 227 -8.69 15.45 -13.76
CA VAL A 227 -7.32 15.44 -13.25
C VAL A 227 -6.50 14.41 -14.01
N LEU A 228 -5.38 14.85 -14.58
CA LEU A 228 -4.43 13.98 -15.27
C LEU A 228 -3.16 13.84 -14.43
N LEU A 229 -2.75 12.60 -14.14
CA LEU A 229 -1.43 12.29 -13.59
C LEU A 229 -0.41 12.21 -14.74
N LEU A 230 0.69 12.92 -14.58
CA LEU A 230 1.88 12.84 -15.42
C LEU A 230 3.08 12.43 -14.55
N ALA A 231 3.69 11.29 -14.84
CA ALA A 231 4.89 10.86 -14.14
C ALA A 231 6.12 11.05 -15.05
N SER A 232 7.19 11.58 -14.51
CA SER A 232 8.44 11.81 -15.23
C SER A 232 9.59 11.06 -14.56
N ALA A 233 10.48 10.51 -15.37
CA ALA A 233 11.73 9.91 -14.93
C ALA A 233 12.93 10.59 -15.66
N GLY A 234 12.89 11.92 -15.79
CA GLY A 234 13.94 12.70 -16.45
C GLY A 234 13.92 12.66 -17.97
N ARG A 235 12.89 12.06 -18.60
CA ARG A 235 12.68 11.98 -20.06
C ARG A 235 11.87 13.18 -20.57
N GLU A 236 11.83 13.35 -21.89
CA GLU A 236 11.01 14.41 -22.54
C GLU A 236 9.50 14.10 -22.49
N ASN A 237 9.15 12.80 -22.52
CA ASN A 237 7.78 12.33 -22.45
C ASN A 237 7.41 11.95 -21.00
N TYR A 238 6.12 11.82 -20.75
CA TYR A 238 5.57 11.48 -19.46
C TYR A 238 5.03 10.06 -19.44
N ASP A 239 5.27 9.35 -18.37
CA ASP A 239 4.65 8.06 -18.09
C ASP A 239 3.24 8.31 -17.54
N TYR A 240 2.31 7.45 -17.93
CA TYR A 240 0.93 7.44 -17.46
C TYR A 240 0.63 6.15 -16.72
N TYR A 241 0.00 6.30 -15.58
CA TYR A 241 -0.50 5.21 -14.76
C TYR A 241 -2.03 5.21 -14.78
N PRO A 242 -2.69 4.15 -15.29
CA PRO A 242 -4.13 4.04 -15.25
C PRO A 242 -4.65 3.80 -13.83
N PRO A 243 -5.97 3.93 -13.59
CA PRO A 243 -6.58 3.55 -12.32
C PRO A 243 -6.13 2.16 -11.84
N SER A 244 -5.93 1.99 -10.54
CA SER A 244 -5.38 0.79 -9.88
C SER A 244 -3.90 0.48 -10.16
N TRP A 245 -3.19 1.35 -10.89
CA TRP A 245 -1.74 1.29 -11.09
C TRP A 245 -0.99 2.36 -10.30
N CYS A 246 -1.72 3.20 -9.61
CA CYS A 246 -1.24 4.21 -8.67
C CYS A 246 -2.25 4.31 -7.53
N VAL A 247 -1.91 4.97 -6.43
CA VAL A 247 -2.86 5.20 -5.32
C VAL A 247 -3.50 6.60 -5.40
N ILE A 248 -2.94 7.48 -6.20
CA ILE A 248 -3.44 8.86 -6.32
C ILE A 248 -4.77 8.95 -7.09
N ASP A 249 -5.11 7.94 -7.88
CA ASP A 249 -6.43 7.85 -8.53
C ASP A 249 -7.55 7.80 -7.46
N GLU A 250 -7.40 6.98 -6.42
CA GLU A 250 -8.35 6.94 -5.31
C GLU A 250 -8.42 8.27 -4.55
N MET A 251 -7.28 8.97 -4.40
CA MET A 251 -7.25 10.28 -3.75
C MET A 251 -8.02 11.34 -4.56
N VAL A 252 -7.81 11.36 -5.87
CA VAL A 252 -8.52 12.27 -6.78
C VAL A 252 -10.02 12.00 -6.75
N GLU A 253 -10.43 10.73 -6.90
CA GLU A 253 -11.83 10.32 -6.88
C GLU A 253 -12.50 10.64 -5.54
N GLY A 254 -11.84 10.29 -4.44
CA GLY A 254 -12.35 10.53 -3.08
C GLY A 254 -12.38 12.00 -2.68
N ALA A 255 -11.55 12.85 -3.30
CA ALA A 255 -11.57 14.30 -3.14
C ALA A 255 -12.62 15.01 -4.04
N GLY A 256 -13.42 14.25 -4.81
CA GLY A 256 -14.44 14.80 -5.69
C GLY A 256 -13.90 15.29 -7.03
N GLY A 257 -12.77 14.74 -7.50
CA GLY A 257 -12.26 14.90 -8.85
C GLY A 257 -12.66 13.73 -9.76
N GLU A 258 -12.33 13.82 -11.03
CA GLU A 258 -12.42 12.75 -12.04
C GLU A 258 -10.99 12.40 -12.49
N TYR A 259 -10.49 11.24 -12.09
CA TYR A 259 -9.18 10.78 -12.57
C TYR A 259 -9.29 10.33 -14.02
N MET A 260 -8.49 10.93 -14.90
CA MET A 260 -8.61 10.68 -16.34
C MET A 260 -8.01 9.34 -16.73
N GLN A 261 -8.83 8.44 -17.26
CA GLN A 261 -8.37 7.17 -17.85
C GLN A 261 -8.09 7.37 -19.36
N LEU A 262 -6.80 7.36 -19.72
CA LEU A 262 -6.35 7.52 -21.12
C LEU A 262 -5.95 6.18 -21.78
N ALA A 263 -5.68 5.16 -20.97
CA ALA A 263 -5.30 3.82 -21.43
C ALA A 263 -5.63 2.78 -20.31
N ASP A 264 -5.66 1.51 -20.68
CA ASP A 264 -5.89 0.39 -19.74
C ASP A 264 -4.60 -0.12 -19.08
N GLY A 265 -3.44 0.32 -19.54
CA GLY A 265 -2.13 -0.08 -19.04
C GLY A 265 -1.16 1.09 -18.92
N TYR A 266 -0.01 0.81 -18.31
CA TYR A 266 1.11 1.74 -18.26
C TYR A 266 1.62 2.04 -19.66
N ILE A 267 1.66 3.31 -20.02
CA ILE A 267 2.15 3.79 -21.31
C ILE A 267 2.98 5.07 -21.15
N GLU A 268 3.81 5.36 -22.16
CA GLU A 268 4.43 6.67 -22.34
C GLU A 268 3.49 7.56 -23.14
N LEU A 269 3.12 8.73 -22.59
CA LEU A 269 2.25 9.71 -23.26
C LEU A 269 3.07 10.66 -24.12
N GLN A 270 2.66 10.77 -25.37
CA GLN A 270 3.14 11.82 -26.26
C GLN A 270 2.45 13.15 -25.91
N ILE A 271 3.12 14.25 -26.13
CA ILE A 271 2.59 15.60 -25.84
C ILE A 271 1.23 15.85 -26.54
N GLU A 272 1.05 15.32 -27.74
CA GLU A 272 -0.21 15.41 -28.50
C GLU A 272 -1.39 14.74 -27.78
N ALA A 273 -1.14 13.61 -27.13
CA ALA A 273 -2.18 12.93 -26.35
C ALA A 273 -2.56 13.74 -25.10
N ILE A 274 -1.59 14.38 -24.46
CA ILE A 274 -1.82 15.27 -23.30
C ILE A 274 -2.65 16.50 -23.74
N ILE A 275 -2.30 17.11 -24.87
CA ILE A 275 -3.05 18.24 -25.43
C ILE A 275 -4.49 17.83 -25.78
N ALA A 276 -4.68 16.67 -26.40
CA ALA A 276 -6.00 16.16 -26.77
C ALA A 276 -6.86 15.83 -25.54
N ALA A 277 -6.27 15.33 -24.48
CA ALA A 277 -6.93 15.04 -23.20
C ALA A 277 -7.45 16.31 -22.52
N ASN A 278 -6.72 17.43 -22.64
CA ASN A 278 -7.05 18.75 -22.10
C ASN A 278 -7.63 18.72 -20.68
N PRO A 279 -6.88 18.26 -19.68
CA PRO A 279 -7.33 18.17 -18.29
C PRO A 279 -7.63 19.56 -17.70
N ASP A 280 -8.50 19.62 -16.70
CA ASP A 280 -8.72 20.81 -15.88
C ASP A 280 -7.54 21.06 -14.94
N LYS A 281 -6.95 19.99 -14.39
CA LYS A 281 -5.83 20.01 -13.45
C LYS A 281 -4.81 18.91 -13.78
N ILE A 282 -3.54 19.17 -13.46
CA ILE A 282 -2.45 18.22 -13.65
C ILE A 282 -1.78 17.95 -12.31
N ILE A 283 -1.64 16.67 -11.96
CA ILE A 283 -0.72 16.24 -10.90
C ILE A 283 0.52 15.72 -11.60
N LEU A 284 1.65 16.33 -11.27
CA LEU A 284 2.95 15.96 -11.82
C LEU A 284 3.76 15.26 -10.73
N THR A 285 4.37 14.13 -11.06
CA THR A 285 5.33 13.46 -10.16
C THR A 285 6.61 13.14 -10.90
N HIS A 286 7.72 13.07 -10.18
CA HIS A 286 9.04 12.83 -10.77
C HIS A 286 9.83 11.85 -9.92
N PHE A 287 10.33 10.80 -10.57
CA PHE A 287 11.14 9.80 -9.90
C PHE A 287 12.51 10.36 -9.48
N GLN A 288 12.85 10.27 -8.20
CA GLN A 288 14.14 10.70 -7.61
C GLN A 288 14.49 12.19 -7.81
N GLU A 289 13.51 13.07 -7.99
CA GLU A 289 13.73 14.50 -8.09
C GLU A 289 12.99 15.24 -6.97
N SER A 290 13.70 16.12 -6.27
CA SER A 290 13.20 16.84 -5.09
C SER A 290 12.89 18.32 -5.35
N ASP A 291 13.35 18.91 -6.46
CA ASP A 291 13.06 20.31 -6.79
C ASP A 291 11.69 20.45 -7.46
N HIS A 292 10.64 20.45 -6.65
CA HIS A 292 9.24 20.57 -7.11
C HIS A 292 8.99 21.83 -7.95
N GLU A 293 9.60 22.96 -7.58
CA GLU A 293 9.44 24.19 -8.32
C GLU A 293 10.06 24.09 -9.72
N SER A 294 11.25 23.52 -9.83
CA SER A 294 11.91 23.28 -11.12
C SER A 294 11.07 22.36 -12.00
N ILE A 295 10.56 21.25 -11.46
CA ILE A 295 9.70 20.28 -12.16
C ILE A 295 8.44 20.99 -12.70
N LYS A 296 7.73 21.73 -11.84
CA LYS A 296 6.53 22.47 -12.16
C LYS A 296 6.79 23.52 -13.25
N ASN A 297 7.84 24.32 -13.07
CA ASN A 297 8.21 25.37 -14.01
C ASN A 297 8.60 24.83 -15.39
N LYS A 298 9.26 23.67 -15.45
CA LYS A 298 9.57 22.97 -16.70
C LYS A 298 8.32 22.62 -17.48
N LEU A 299 7.30 22.08 -16.79
CA LEU A 299 6.00 21.78 -17.43
C LEU A 299 5.28 23.06 -17.89
N LEU A 300 5.15 24.05 -17.00
CA LEU A 300 4.45 25.30 -17.28
C LEU A 300 5.07 26.11 -18.42
N SER A 301 6.41 26.06 -18.57
CA SER A 301 7.13 26.76 -19.63
C SER A 301 7.21 26.01 -20.97
N ASN A 302 6.63 24.80 -21.07
CA ASN A 302 6.65 24.01 -22.29
C ASN A 302 5.82 24.70 -23.39
N PRO A 303 6.45 25.18 -24.50
CA PRO A 303 5.75 25.96 -25.51
C PRO A 303 4.67 25.18 -26.25
N ARG A 304 4.75 23.83 -26.26
CA ARG A 304 3.75 22.96 -26.90
C ARG A 304 2.46 22.87 -26.07
N LEU A 305 2.53 23.06 -24.74
CA LEU A 305 1.42 22.96 -23.80
C LEU A 305 0.75 24.31 -23.48
N LYS A 306 1.31 25.43 -23.93
CA LYS A 306 0.91 26.79 -23.54
C LYS A 306 -0.58 27.15 -23.75
N ASN A 307 -1.30 26.44 -24.63
CA ASN A 307 -2.71 26.67 -24.92
C ASN A 307 -3.65 25.79 -24.06
N MET A 308 -3.12 24.90 -23.25
CA MET A 308 -3.93 24.06 -22.35
C MET A 308 -4.43 24.88 -21.15
N LYS A 309 -5.69 24.66 -20.75
CA LYS A 309 -6.31 25.37 -19.62
C LYS A 309 -5.48 25.24 -18.35
N ALA A 310 -5.15 24.02 -17.94
CA ALA A 310 -4.38 23.76 -16.72
C ALA A 310 -3.01 24.48 -16.69
N ILE A 311 -2.37 24.65 -17.86
CA ILE A 311 -1.10 25.37 -17.97
C ILE A 311 -1.31 26.89 -17.88
N GLN A 312 -2.35 27.43 -18.53
CA GLN A 312 -2.67 28.85 -18.50
C GLN A 312 -3.10 29.35 -17.12
N THR A 313 -3.82 28.54 -16.39
CA THR A 313 -4.30 28.86 -15.03
C THR A 313 -3.29 28.49 -13.93
N GLY A 314 -2.23 27.74 -14.29
CA GLY A 314 -1.25 27.23 -13.31
C GLY A 314 -1.81 26.11 -12.42
N ASP A 315 -2.90 25.44 -12.84
CA ASP A 315 -3.54 24.32 -12.14
C ASP A 315 -2.67 23.05 -12.26
N VAL A 316 -1.48 23.14 -11.67
CA VAL A 316 -0.47 22.07 -11.63
C VAL A 316 0.04 21.96 -10.20
N MET A 317 -0.08 20.78 -9.61
CA MET A 317 0.62 20.41 -8.36
C MET A 317 1.72 19.39 -8.63
N VAL A 318 2.73 19.36 -7.80
CA VAL A 318 3.75 18.30 -7.79
C VAL A 318 3.56 17.45 -6.56
N ALA A 319 3.49 16.14 -6.76
CA ALA A 319 3.35 15.13 -5.70
C ALA A 319 4.63 14.28 -5.60
N ASP A 320 4.95 13.82 -4.40
CA ASP A 320 6.00 12.81 -4.24
C ASP A 320 5.68 11.55 -5.02
N TYR A 321 6.66 11.03 -5.76
CA TYR A 321 6.46 9.90 -6.66
C TYR A 321 6.02 8.64 -5.90
N THR A 322 6.68 8.34 -4.80
CA THR A 322 6.40 7.10 -4.06
C THR A 322 5.02 7.14 -3.42
N ASN A 323 4.68 8.25 -2.73
CA ASN A 323 3.37 8.43 -2.11
C ASN A 323 2.23 8.44 -3.14
N ALA A 324 2.45 9.05 -4.32
CA ALA A 324 1.45 9.14 -5.39
C ALA A 324 1.22 7.81 -6.11
N ILE A 325 2.29 7.05 -6.35
CA ILE A 325 2.22 5.84 -7.19
C ILE A 325 2.04 4.58 -6.35
N ARG A 326 2.67 4.49 -5.18
CA ARG A 326 2.82 3.24 -4.43
C ARG A 326 2.25 3.30 -3.01
N GLY A 327 2.06 4.51 -2.48
CA GLY A 327 1.78 4.74 -1.09
C GLY A 327 3.06 4.77 -0.23
N GLY A 328 3.01 5.56 0.83
CA GLY A 328 4.06 5.76 1.82
C GLY A 328 3.46 6.35 3.09
N LEU A 329 4.27 6.60 4.10
CA LEU A 329 3.79 7.12 5.39
C LEU A 329 3.10 8.50 5.27
N GLN A 330 3.43 9.29 4.25
CA GLN A 330 2.82 10.60 3.98
C GLN A 330 1.61 10.50 3.03
N LEU A 331 1.04 9.30 2.85
CA LEU A 331 -0.10 9.07 1.95
C LEU A 331 -1.30 9.96 2.30
N THR A 332 -1.61 10.09 3.58
CA THR A 332 -2.79 10.85 4.01
C THR A 332 -2.55 12.36 3.92
N GLU A 333 -1.33 12.83 4.21
CA GLU A 333 -0.90 14.21 3.97
C GLU A 333 -1.03 14.56 2.48
N LEU A 334 -0.56 13.69 1.60
CA LEU A 334 -0.75 13.87 0.15
C LEU A 334 -2.23 13.86 -0.24
N TYR A 335 -3.06 13.03 0.40
CA TYR A 335 -4.50 13.02 0.14
C TYR A 335 -5.16 14.36 0.50
N GLU A 336 -4.76 14.97 1.63
CA GLU A 336 -5.22 16.30 2.03
C GLU A 336 -4.79 17.38 1.02
N GLU A 337 -3.53 17.33 0.54
CA GLU A 337 -3.02 18.23 -0.48
C GLU A 337 -3.79 18.05 -1.82
N VAL A 338 -4.05 16.81 -2.22
CA VAL A 338 -4.85 16.50 -3.42
C VAL A 338 -6.26 17.02 -3.25
N ALA A 339 -6.88 16.84 -2.08
CA ALA A 339 -8.23 17.34 -1.82
C ALA A 339 -8.30 18.87 -1.92
N GLN A 340 -7.34 19.57 -1.34
CA GLN A 340 -7.21 21.02 -1.45
C GLN A 340 -6.97 21.48 -2.89
N PHE A 341 -6.15 20.75 -3.63
CA PHE A 341 -5.88 21.05 -5.03
C PHE A 341 -7.10 20.80 -5.93
N VAL A 342 -7.79 19.67 -5.75
CA VAL A 342 -8.94 19.27 -6.57
C VAL A 342 -10.15 20.16 -6.29
N GLN A 343 -10.46 20.44 -5.01
CA GLN A 343 -11.62 21.20 -4.55
C GLN A 343 -11.20 22.33 -3.59
N PRO A 344 -10.50 23.37 -4.07
CA PRO A 344 -9.97 24.43 -3.19
C PRO A 344 -11.04 25.20 -2.44
N GLU A 345 -12.24 25.35 -3.01
CA GLU A 345 -13.35 26.03 -2.31
C GLU A 345 -13.88 25.21 -1.12
N LEU A 346 -13.75 23.89 -1.17
CA LEU A 346 -14.21 22.98 -0.15
C LEU A 346 -13.15 22.73 0.94
N PHE A 347 -11.88 22.66 0.57
CA PHE A 347 -10.79 22.28 1.47
C PHE A 347 -9.79 23.42 1.76
N GLY A 348 -9.79 24.52 0.99
CA GLY A 348 -8.81 25.61 1.09
C GLY A 348 -9.03 26.62 2.21
N GLY A 349 -9.89 26.39 3.16
CA GLY A 349 -10.31 27.34 4.22
C GLY A 349 -9.87 26.96 5.64
N GLN A 350 -8.73 26.28 5.80
CA GLN A 350 -8.14 26.04 7.14
C GLN A 350 -6.81 26.73 7.31
#